data_03b2de7749cd0384dcbebed72152f810
#
_entry.id   03b2de7749cd0384dcbebed72152f810
#
_cell.length_a   1.000
_cell.length_b   1.000
_cell.length_c   1.000
_cell.angle_alpha   90.00
_cell.angle_beta   90.00
_cell.angle_gamma   90.00
#
_symmetry.space_group_name_H-M   'P 1'
#
loop_
_entity.id
_entity.type
_entity.pdbx_description
1 polymer ?
#
loop_
_entity_poly.entity_id
_entity_poly.type
_entity_poly.pdbx_seq_one_letter_code
_entity_poly.pdbx_strand_id
1 'polypeptide(L)'
;MTKDLFELDGEVEARQEQLGPGAVVLRGFARSDEAALLAALQDVIAQAPFRHMVTPGGFRMSIAMTNCGAFGWVTDLTGYRYDAVDPESGRSWPRMPGSFLRLAQGAAAQAGFDGFAPDACLINRYEPGARLSLHQDRNERDFGAPIVSVSLGIPAVFVFGGLKRADRATRVPLAHGDVVVWGGPARLRYHGVLPLKAGHHPSVGAHRINLTFRKAA
;
A
#
# COMPACT_ATOMS: atom_id res chain seq x y z
N MET A 1 46.13 22.38 8.21
CA MET A 1 45.34 21.78 7.13
C MET A 1 44.31 20.87 7.80
N THR A 2 43.17 21.44 8.09
CA THR A 2 41.99 20.71 8.68
C THR A 2 41.21 20.14 7.51
N LYS A 3 41.15 18.81 7.41
CA LYS A 3 40.29 18.13 6.43
C LYS A 3 38.84 18.32 6.85
N ASP A 4 38.06 18.83 5.90
CA ASP A 4 36.61 18.99 5.99
C ASP A 4 35.94 17.62 6.20
N LEU A 5 35.16 17.52 7.26
CA LEU A 5 34.47 16.29 7.72
C LEU A 5 33.01 16.24 7.23
N PHE A 6 32.66 16.93 6.12
CA PHE A 6 31.30 17.05 5.62
C PHE A 6 31.13 16.62 4.15
N GLU A 7 31.75 15.50 3.75
CA GLU A 7 31.37 14.81 2.53
C GLU A 7 30.99 13.37 2.85
N LEU A 8 29.81 13.20 3.43
CA LEU A 8 29.08 11.93 3.43
C LEU A 8 27.70 12.17 2.77
N ASP A 9 27.71 12.50 1.49
CA ASP A 9 26.60 12.17 0.59
C ASP A 9 26.56 10.65 0.41
N GLY A 10 26.22 9.95 1.50
CA GLY A 10 25.86 8.56 1.43
C GLY A 10 24.46 8.47 0.86
N GLU A 11 24.33 7.99 -0.38
CA GLU A 11 23.10 7.36 -0.83
C GLU A 11 22.65 6.45 0.30
N VAL A 12 21.51 6.79 0.93
CA VAL A 12 20.89 5.92 1.95
C VAL A 12 20.37 4.72 1.18
N GLU A 13 21.20 3.69 0.99
CA GLU A 13 20.74 2.40 0.49
C GLU A 13 19.48 2.05 1.29
N ALA A 14 18.36 1.88 0.60
CA ALA A 14 17.09 1.54 1.23
C ALA A 14 17.29 0.25 2.02
N ARG A 15 17.39 0.39 3.35
CA ARG A 15 17.69 -0.74 4.25
C ARG A 15 16.57 -1.76 4.14
N GLN A 16 16.90 -2.94 3.62
CA GLN A 16 15.96 -4.06 3.50
C GLN A 16 15.88 -4.81 4.84
N GLU A 17 14.66 -4.95 5.35
CA GLU A 17 14.36 -5.71 6.58
C GLU A 17 13.50 -6.92 6.24
N GLN A 18 13.98 -8.13 6.54
CA GLN A 18 13.25 -9.37 6.28
C GLN A 18 12.13 -9.58 7.30
N LEU A 19 10.92 -9.82 6.79
CA LEU A 19 9.75 -10.22 7.59
C LEU A 19 9.52 -11.73 7.58
N GLY A 20 10.27 -12.44 6.73
CA GLY A 20 10.22 -13.89 6.53
C GLY A 20 10.41 -14.25 5.07
N PRO A 21 10.39 -15.55 4.72
CA PRO A 21 10.52 -15.98 3.33
C PRO A 21 9.47 -15.33 2.43
N GLY A 22 9.92 -14.63 1.38
CA GLY A 22 9.06 -13.92 0.44
C GLY A 22 8.41 -12.63 0.96
N ALA A 23 8.91 -12.04 2.07
CA ALA A 23 8.35 -10.80 2.60
C ALA A 23 9.44 -9.89 3.18
N VAL A 24 9.45 -8.62 2.77
CA VAL A 24 10.45 -7.61 3.18
C VAL A 24 9.82 -6.25 3.41
N VAL A 25 10.49 -5.42 4.21
CA VAL A 25 10.29 -3.96 4.26
C VAL A 25 11.49 -3.29 3.62
N LEU A 26 11.25 -2.43 2.66
CA LEU A 26 12.22 -1.52 2.07
C LEU A 26 12.07 -0.17 2.76
N ARG A 27 12.99 0.15 3.67
CA ARG A 27 12.91 1.34 4.51
C ARG A 27 13.20 2.61 3.71
N GLY A 28 12.26 3.55 3.73
CA GLY A 28 12.39 4.84 3.06
C GLY A 28 12.42 4.78 1.53
N PHE A 29 12.17 3.63 0.91
CA PHE A 29 12.30 3.39 -0.53
C PHE A 29 11.55 4.41 -1.40
N ALA A 30 10.38 4.86 -0.97
CA ALA A 30 9.55 5.80 -1.74
C ALA A 30 9.86 7.29 -1.44
N ARG A 31 10.86 7.62 -0.61
CA ARG A 31 11.12 9.01 -0.20
C ARG A 31 11.59 9.89 -1.36
N SER A 32 12.47 9.37 -2.22
CA SER A 32 12.96 10.11 -3.40
C SER A 32 11.85 10.48 -4.38
N ASP A 33 10.79 9.68 -4.42
CA ASP A 33 9.65 9.86 -5.32
C ASP A 33 8.47 10.62 -4.68
N GLU A 34 8.58 11.04 -3.40
CA GLU A 34 7.47 11.62 -2.63
C GLU A 34 6.67 12.66 -3.39
N ALA A 35 7.34 13.67 -3.94
CA ALA A 35 6.67 14.77 -4.64
C ALA A 35 5.87 14.29 -5.86
N ALA A 36 6.46 13.39 -6.66
CA ALA A 36 5.80 12.82 -7.83
C ALA A 36 4.63 11.90 -7.45
N LEU A 37 4.76 11.15 -6.34
CA LEU A 37 3.70 10.29 -5.83
C LEU A 37 2.52 11.13 -5.31
N LEU A 38 2.78 12.18 -4.53
CA LEU A 38 1.73 13.03 -3.99
C LEU A 38 1.01 13.83 -5.08
N ALA A 39 1.73 14.35 -6.08
CA ALA A 39 1.11 15.00 -7.23
C ALA A 39 0.19 14.04 -8.00
N ALA A 40 0.68 12.85 -8.34
CA ALA A 40 -0.10 11.82 -9.03
C ALA A 40 -1.32 11.35 -8.21
N LEU A 41 -1.18 11.29 -6.87
CA LEU A 41 -2.29 10.99 -5.97
C LEU A 41 -3.40 12.03 -6.06
N GLN A 42 -3.07 13.32 -6.12
CA GLN A 42 -4.06 14.39 -6.27
C GLN A 42 -4.83 14.26 -7.60
N ASP A 43 -4.14 13.93 -8.69
CA ASP A 43 -4.78 13.71 -9.99
C ASP A 43 -5.76 12.53 -9.98
N VAL A 44 -5.40 11.44 -9.26
CA VAL A 44 -6.31 10.30 -9.06
C VAL A 44 -7.52 10.70 -8.23
N ILE A 45 -7.33 11.39 -7.11
CA ILE A 45 -8.41 11.81 -6.20
C ILE A 45 -9.37 12.79 -6.90
N ALA A 46 -8.86 13.66 -7.76
CA ALA A 46 -9.69 14.59 -8.54
C ALA A 46 -10.67 13.86 -9.48
N GLN A 47 -10.28 12.69 -10.01
CA GLN A 47 -11.09 11.87 -10.91
C GLN A 47 -11.94 10.84 -10.17
N ALA A 48 -11.43 10.25 -9.09
CA ALA A 48 -12.09 9.25 -8.25
C ALA A 48 -11.88 9.62 -6.77
N PRO A 49 -12.77 10.41 -6.16
CA PRO A 49 -12.64 10.87 -4.78
C PRO A 49 -12.67 9.72 -3.77
N PHE A 50 -12.01 9.92 -2.62
CA PHE A 50 -12.08 9.00 -1.49
C PHE A 50 -13.50 8.82 -0.98
N ARG A 51 -13.89 7.58 -0.71
CA ARG A 51 -15.16 7.24 -0.08
C ARG A 51 -15.01 6.10 0.92
N HIS A 52 -15.94 6.01 1.86
CA HIS A 52 -16.03 4.87 2.76
C HIS A 52 -16.95 3.82 2.16
N MET A 53 -16.40 2.66 1.82
CA MET A 53 -17.17 1.54 1.31
C MET A 53 -17.89 0.81 2.45
N VAL A 54 -18.85 -0.05 2.08
CA VAL A 54 -19.64 -0.85 3.00
C VAL A 54 -19.28 -2.32 2.81
N THR A 55 -19.10 -3.05 3.91
CA THR A 55 -18.85 -4.50 3.87
C THR A 55 -20.13 -5.26 3.49
N PRO A 56 -20.03 -6.54 3.06
CA PRO A 56 -21.23 -7.37 2.82
C PRO A 56 -22.18 -7.50 4.02
N GLY A 57 -21.67 -7.32 5.23
CA GLY A 57 -22.46 -7.28 6.46
C GLY A 57 -23.11 -5.92 6.77
N GLY A 58 -23.03 -4.94 5.86
CA GLY A 58 -23.63 -3.62 6.03
C GLY A 58 -22.82 -2.64 6.90
N PHE A 59 -21.59 -3.00 7.32
CA PHE A 59 -20.76 -2.11 8.15
C PHE A 59 -19.95 -1.15 7.29
N ARG A 60 -20.02 0.14 7.59
CA ARG A 60 -19.18 1.17 6.96
C ARG A 60 -17.72 1.00 7.40
N MET A 61 -16.81 0.92 6.44
CA MET A 61 -15.37 0.80 6.74
C MET A 61 -14.83 2.12 7.32
N SER A 62 -13.94 2.02 8.30
CA SER A 62 -13.31 3.20 8.94
C SER A 62 -12.26 3.87 8.04
N ILE A 63 -11.86 3.23 6.96
CA ILE A 63 -10.86 3.69 6.00
C ILE A 63 -11.58 4.27 4.79
N ALA A 64 -11.19 5.45 4.35
CA ALA A 64 -11.65 5.99 3.07
C ALA A 64 -10.76 5.45 1.94
N MET A 65 -11.37 5.05 0.83
CA MET A 65 -10.68 4.35 -0.25
C MET A 65 -11.00 4.94 -1.61
N THR A 66 -10.05 4.82 -2.52
CA THR A 66 -10.20 4.98 -3.96
C THR A 66 -9.28 4.02 -4.69
N ASN A 67 -9.33 3.99 -6.01
CA ASN A 67 -8.53 3.09 -6.85
C ASN A 67 -7.98 3.82 -8.07
N CYS A 68 -6.92 3.26 -8.66
CA CYS A 68 -6.49 3.52 -10.02
C CYS A 68 -5.92 2.24 -10.66
N GLY A 69 -5.92 2.18 -11.97
CA GLY A 69 -5.48 1.04 -12.76
C GLY A 69 -6.59 0.51 -13.66
N ALA A 70 -6.39 -0.66 -14.25
CA ALA A 70 -7.41 -1.33 -15.07
C ALA A 70 -8.56 -1.87 -14.21
N PHE A 71 -8.28 -2.18 -12.94
CA PHE A 71 -9.24 -2.70 -11.97
C PHE A 71 -9.17 -1.93 -10.66
N GLY A 72 -10.29 -1.76 -9.98
CA GLY A 72 -10.39 -1.28 -8.61
C GLY A 72 -10.96 -2.33 -7.69
N TRP A 73 -10.40 -2.48 -6.50
CA TRP A 73 -11.00 -3.29 -5.45
C TRP A 73 -12.18 -2.56 -4.82
N VAL A 74 -13.32 -3.21 -4.78
CA VAL A 74 -14.56 -2.66 -4.24
C VAL A 74 -15.23 -3.64 -3.30
N THR A 75 -16.04 -3.11 -2.39
CA THR A 75 -16.91 -3.87 -1.52
C THR A 75 -18.25 -3.15 -1.33
N ASP A 76 -19.31 -3.91 -1.34
CA ASP A 76 -20.68 -3.50 -1.07
C ASP A 76 -21.48 -4.69 -0.50
N LEU A 77 -22.78 -4.59 -0.42
CA LEU A 77 -23.64 -5.68 0.08
C LEU A 77 -23.57 -6.96 -0.76
N THR A 78 -23.07 -6.89 -2.00
CA THR A 78 -22.93 -8.04 -2.89
C THR A 78 -21.63 -8.80 -2.70
N GLY A 79 -20.60 -8.22 -2.05
CA GLY A 79 -19.33 -8.88 -1.79
C GLY A 79 -18.09 -8.03 -2.03
N TYR A 80 -16.96 -8.71 -1.95
CA TYR A 80 -15.63 -8.17 -2.24
C TYR A 80 -15.20 -8.60 -3.63
N ARG A 81 -14.75 -7.66 -4.48
CA ARG A 81 -14.33 -7.98 -5.85
C ARG A 81 -13.40 -6.93 -6.45
N TYR A 82 -12.76 -7.30 -7.54
CA TYR A 82 -12.19 -6.33 -8.49
C TYR A 82 -13.20 -6.04 -9.59
N ASP A 83 -13.32 -4.76 -9.92
CA ASP A 83 -14.21 -4.29 -10.97
C ASP A 83 -13.47 -3.29 -11.87
N ALA A 84 -13.64 -3.38 -13.18
CA ALA A 84 -13.06 -2.45 -14.15
C ALA A 84 -13.78 -1.10 -14.16
N VAL A 85 -15.00 -1.08 -13.64
CA VAL A 85 -15.86 0.09 -13.55
C VAL A 85 -16.16 0.36 -12.08
N ASP A 86 -16.07 1.60 -11.69
CA ASP A 86 -16.49 2.03 -10.36
C ASP A 86 -18.03 1.92 -10.24
N PRO A 87 -18.54 1.06 -9.35
CA PRO A 87 -19.98 0.81 -9.25
C PRO A 87 -20.80 2.03 -8.78
N GLU A 88 -20.15 3.01 -8.14
CA GLU A 88 -20.82 4.22 -7.65
C GLU A 88 -20.92 5.29 -8.74
N SER A 89 -19.85 5.53 -9.49
CA SER A 89 -19.83 6.55 -10.54
C SER A 89 -20.19 6.03 -11.92
N GLY A 90 -20.14 4.71 -12.15
CA GLY A 90 -20.32 4.09 -13.46
C GLY A 90 -19.18 4.36 -14.44
N ARG A 91 -18.04 4.91 -13.98
CA ARG A 91 -16.88 5.25 -14.81
C ARG A 91 -15.75 4.24 -14.61
N SER A 92 -14.91 4.09 -15.62
CA SER A 92 -13.64 3.39 -15.46
C SER A 92 -12.78 4.12 -14.42
N TRP A 93 -11.96 3.36 -13.70
CA TRP A 93 -10.99 3.93 -12.75
C TRP A 93 -9.96 4.80 -13.48
N PRO A 94 -9.38 5.83 -12.82
CA PRO A 94 -8.27 6.59 -13.36
C PRO A 94 -7.12 5.65 -13.77
N ARG A 95 -6.42 5.97 -14.84
CA ARG A 95 -5.24 5.20 -15.24
C ARG A 95 -4.20 5.21 -14.10
N MET A 96 -3.49 4.10 -13.92
CA MET A 96 -2.38 4.05 -12.98
C MET A 96 -1.29 5.04 -13.41
N PRO A 97 -0.91 6.02 -12.55
CA PRO A 97 0.15 6.96 -12.87
C PRO A 97 1.49 6.26 -13.13
N GLY A 98 2.28 6.81 -14.05
CA GLY A 98 3.59 6.24 -14.38
C GLY A 98 4.57 6.23 -13.19
N SER A 99 4.52 7.22 -12.28
CA SER A 99 5.29 7.23 -11.02
C SER A 99 4.90 6.07 -10.10
N PHE A 100 3.60 5.77 -9.98
CA PHE A 100 3.10 4.64 -9.20
C PHE A 100 3.61 3.31 -9.75
N LEU A 101 3.49 3.14 -11.07
CA LEU A 101 3.91 1.90 -11.74
C LEU A 101 5.41 1.65 -11.57
N ARG A 102 6.25 2.67 -11.84
CA ARG A 102 7.72 2.54 -11.69
C ARG A 102 8.12 2.22 -10.26
N LEU A 103 7.54 2.90 -9.28
CA LEU A 103 7.81 2.62 -7.86
C LEU A 103 7.46 1.18 -7.49
N ALA A 104 6.26 0.72 -7.88
CA ALA A 104 5.81 -0.64 -7.58
C ALA A 104 6.69 -1.71 -8.21
N GLN A 105 7.09 -1.50 -9.47
CA GLN A 105 7.98 -2.40 -10.21
C GLN A 105 9.39 -2.43 -9.59
N GLY A 106 9.95 -1.26 -9.27
CA GLY A 106 11.27 -1.17 -8.63
C GLY A 106 11.29 -1.81 -7.24
N ALA A 107 10.27 -1.58 -6.42
CA ALA A 107 10.16 -2.20 -5.10
C ALA A 107 10.00 -3.73 -5.20
N ALA A 108 9.20 -4.22 -6.15
CA ALA A 108 9.04 -5.65 -6.38
C ALA A 108 10.36 -6.30 -6.83
N ALA A 109 11.05 -5.70 -7.80
CA ALA A 109 12.35 -6.19 -8.29
C ALA A 109 13.41 -6.22 -7.17
N GLN A 110 13.51 -5.16 -6.34
CA GLN A 110 14.42 -5.14 -5.20
C GLN A 110 14.08 -6.22 -4.15
N ALA A 111 12.83 -6.63 -4.06
CA ALA A 111 12.37 -7.72 -3.20
C ALA A 111 12.52 -9.12 -3.84
N GLY A 112 13.07 -9.22 -5.05
CA GLY A 112 13.27 -10.47 -5.79
C GLY A 112 12.05 -10.95 -6.59
N PHE A 113 11.13 -10.03 -6.93
CA PHE A 113 9.96 -10.31 -7.77
C PHE A 113 10.06 -9.53 -9.09
N ASP A 114 10.88 -10.02 -10.00
CA ASP A 114 11.06 -9.41 -11.32
C ASP A 114 9.80 -9.50 -12.19
N GLY A 115 9.64 -8.53 -13.09
CA GLY A 115 8.55 -8.52 -14.05
C GLY A 115 7.17 -8.22 -13.45
N PHE A 116 7.08 -7.71 -12.20
CA PHE A 116 5.81 -7.33 -11.62
C PHE A 116 5.10 -6.25 -12.45
N ALA A 117 3.91 -6.57 -12.92
CA ALA A 117 3.07 -5.70 -13.74
C ALA A 117 1.69 -5.52 -13.08
N PRO A 118 1.58 -4.65 -12.07
CA PRO A 118 0.30 -4.43 -11.39
C PRO A 118 -0.72 -3.79 -12.33
N ASP A 119 -1.96 -4.23 -12.24
CA ASP A 119 -3.10 -3.66 -12.97
C ASP A 119 -4.12 -2.99 -12.07
N ALA A 120 -3.93 -3.07 -10.76
CA ALA A 120 -4.76 -2.44 -9.75
C ALA A 120 -3.90 -1.79 -8.66
N CYS A 121 -4.31 -0.58 -8.22
CA CYS A 121 -3.79 0.08 -7.04
C CYS A 121 -4.96 0.53 -6.17
N LEU A 122 -5.16 -0.13 -5.03
CA LEU A 122 -6.06 0.32 -3.99
C LEU A 122 -5.37 1.40 -3.14
N ILE A 123 -6.00 2.55 -3.02
CA ILE A 123 -5.50 3.70 -2.27
C ILE A 123 -6.35 3.88 -1.01
N ASN A 124 -5.73 3.72 0.14
CA ASN A 124 -6.38 3.82 1.44
C ASN A 124 -5.96 5.11 2.16
N ARG A 125 -6.91 5.89 2.64
CA ARG A 125 -6.68 7.01 3.55
C ARG A 125 -7.16 6.65 4.95
N TYR A 126 -6.20 6.58 5.88
CA TYR A 126 -6.45 6.34 7.29
C TYR A 126 -6.43 7.67 8.04
N GLU A 127 -7.45 7.91 8.83
CA GLU A 127 -7.50 8.97 9.84
C GLU A 127 -7.15 8.39 11.22
N PRO A 128 -6.79 9.21 12.23
CA PRO A 128 -6.60 8.74 13.59
C PRO A 128 -7.76 7.87 14.07
N GLY A 129 -7.45 6.71 14.65
CA GLY A 129 -8.42 5.70 15.07
C GLY A 129 -8.81 4.68 13.98
N ALA A 130 -8.63 4.98 12.70
CA ALA A 130 -8.91 4.03 11.61
C ALA A 130 -7.95 2.82 11.69
N ARG A 131 -8.48 1.65 11.34
CA ARG A 131 -7.75 0.38 11.40
C ARG A 131 -8.17 -0.55 10.27
N LEU A 132 -7.32 -1.53 9.98
CA LEU A 132 -7.66 -2.65 9.09
C LEU A 132 -7.44 -3.96 9.85
N SER A 133 -8.51 -4.71 10.06
CA SER A 133 -8.46 -6.01 10.75
C SER A 133 -7.61 -7.01 9.97
N LEU A 134 -7.10 -8.03 10.65
CA LEU A 134 -6.39 -9.13 9.99
C LEU A 134 -7.24 -9.75 8.88
N HIS A 135 -6.68 -9.79 7.66
CA HIS A 135 -7.30 -10.34 6.47
C HIS A 135 -6.23 -10.92 5.55
N GLN A 136 -6.65 -11.56 4.49
CA GLN A 136 -5.82 -12.01 3.38
C GLN A 136 -6.29 -11.31 2.12
N ASP A 137 -5.37 -10.91 1.25
CA ASP A 137 -5.67 -10.49 -0.12
C ASP A 137 -5.79 -11.75 -0.98
N ARG A 138 -7.00 -12.10 -1.35
CA ARG A 138 -7.31 -13.33 -2.09
C ARG A 138 -8.45 -13.18 -3.11
N ASN A 139 -8.71 -11.96 -3.52
CA ASN A 139 -9.66 -11.68 -4.59
C ASN A 139 -8.98 -11.60 -5.96
N GLU A 140 -7.65 -11.64 -6.01
CA GLU A 140 -6.84 -11.66 -7.22
C GLU A 140 -6.90 -13.05 -7.88
N ARG A 141 -6.72 -13.08 -9.21
CA ARG A 141 -6.66 -14.33 -9.98
C ARG A 141 -5.26 -14.94 -10.00
N ASP A 142 -4.22 -14.11 -9.91
CA ASP A 142 -2.82 -14.55 -9.95
C ASP A 142 -2.15 -14.34 -8.59
N PHE A 143 -1.98 -15.43 -7.84
CA PHE A 143 -1.21 -15.45 -6.59
C PHE A 143 0.30 -15.61 -6.80
N GLY A 144 0.77 -15.80 -8.03
CA GLY A 144 2.20 -15.78 -8.35
C GLY A 144 2.79 -14.37 -8.26
N ALA A 145 1.98 -13.35 -8.51
CA ALA A 145 2.40 -11.96 -8.39
C ALA A 145 2.47 -11.51 -6.92
N PRO A 146 3.48 -10.67 -6.56
CA PRO A 146 3.59 -10.11 -5.22
C PRO A 146 2.54 -9.01 -4.98
N ILE A 147 2.47 -8.56 -3.71
CA ILE A 147 1.80 -7.33 -3.32
C ILE A 147 2.88 -6.31 -2.92
N VAL A 148 2.73 -5.08 -3.38
CA VAL A 148 3.58 -3.94 -3.00
C VAL A 148 2.72 -2.92 -2.27
N SER A 149 3.10 -2.56 -1.04
CA SER A 149 2.34 -1.67 -0.17
C SER A 149 3.20 -0.50 0.30
N VAL A 150 2.90 0.70 -0.18
CA VAL A 150 3.63 1.94 0.12
C VAL A 150 2.95 2.71 1.24
N SER A 151 3.72 3.21 2.20
CA SER A 151 3.23 4.01 3.32
C SER A 151 3.65 5.47 3.16
N LEU A 152 2.69 6.40 3.13
CA LEU A 152 2.94 7.84 3.08
C LEU A 152 2.21 8.54 4.24
N GLY A 153 2.83 9.57 4.83
CA GLY A 153 2.24 10.35 5.90
C GLY A 153 2.58 9.85 7.30
N ILE A 154 1.62 9.92 8.23
CA ILE A 154 1.87 9.56 9.64
C ILE A 154 2.19 8.07 9.81
N PRO A 155 3.06 7.72 10.78
CA PRO A 155 3.46 6.33 11.02
C PRO A 155 2.29 5.43 11.40
N ALA A 156 2.39 4.16 11.00
CA ALA A 156 1.41 3.13 11.35
C ALA A 156 2.10 1.85 11.84
N VAL A 157 1.37 0.98 12.51
CA VAL A 157 1.82 -0.37 12.85
C VAL A 157 1.12 -1.37 11.95
N PHE A 158 1.87 -1.92 11.01
CA PHE A 158 1.47 -3.04 10.18
C PHE A 158 1.58 -4.33 10.99
N VAL A 159 0.58 -5.18 10.93
CA VAL A 159 0.55 -6.48 11.59
C VAL A 159 0.69 -7.54 10.52
N PHE A 160 1.70 -8.40 10.63
CA PHE A 160 2.00 -9.44 9.66
C PHE A 160 2.01 -10.80 10.35
N GLY A 161 0.98 -11.61 10.09
CA GLY A 161 0.73 -12.91 10.71
C GLY A 161 1.26 -14.08 9.89
N GLY A 162 0.73 -15.27 10.14
CA GLY A 162 0.99 -16.49 9.37
C GLY A 162 -0.09 -16.74 8.31
N LEU A 163 -0.15 -17.99 7.85
CA LEU A 163 -1.16 -18.43 6.86
C LEU A 163 -2.52 -18.74 7.50
N LYS A 164 -2.59 -18.90 8.80
CA LYS A 164 -3.83 -19.05 9.57
C LYS A 164 -4.08 -17.78 10.37
N ARG A 165 -5.34 -17.39 10.52
CA ARG A 165 -5.73 -16.19 11.28
C ARG A 165 -5.29 -16.22 12.74
N ALA A 166 -5.16 -17.41 13.34
CA ALA A 166 -4.73 -17.62 14.71
C ALA A 166 -3.21 -17.64 14.90
N ASP A 167 -2.42 -17.62 13.80
CA ASP A 167 -0.97 -17.62 13.90
C ASP A 167 -0.48 -16.34 14.54
N ARG A 168 0.63 -16.44 15.29
CA ARG A 168 1.28 -15.29 15.90
C ARG A 168 1.64 -14.26 14.83
N ALA A 169 1.26 -13.01 15.07
CA ALA A 169 1.55 -11.89 14.18
C ALA A 169 2.66 -11.00 14.74
N THR A 170 3.56 -10.57 13.88
CA THR A 170 4.60 -9.59 14.16
C THR A 170 4.06 -8.18 13.95
N ARG A 171 4.43 -7.24 14.82
CA ARG A 171 4.14 -5.82 14.67
C ARG A 171 5.32 -5.14 13.99
N VAL A 172 5.06 -4.52 12.86
CA VAL A 172 6.05 -3.85 12.02
C VAL A 172 5.73 -2.37 11.99
N PRO A 173 6.49 -1.51 12.68
CA PRO A 173 6.34 -0.07 12.54
C PRO A 173 6.68 0.33 11.10
N LEU A 174 5.80 1.11 10.46
CA LEU A 174 6.02 1.69 9.14
C LEU A 174 6.01 3.20 9.24
N ALA A 175 7.04 3.83 8.67
CA ALA A 175 7.17 5.26 8.53
C ALA A 175 6.82 5.72 7.11
N HIS A 176 6.82 7.04 6.92
CA HIS A 176 6.69 7.65 5.59
C HIS A 176 7.79 7.17 4.65
N GLY A 177 7.40 6.76 3.46
CA GLY A 177 8.32 6.25 2.42
C GLY A 177 8.67 4.76 2.54
N ASP A 178 8.26 4.07 3.61
CA ASP A 178 8.47 2.63 3.73
C ASP A 178 7.58 1.85 2.76
N VAL A 179 8.14 0.80 2.17
CA VAL A 179 7.42 -0.10 1.25
C VAL A 179 7.51 -1.53 1.77
N VAL A 180 6.37 -2.19 1.93
CA VAL A 180 6.32 -3.62 2.23
C VAL A 180 6.03 -4.37 0.94
N VAL A 181 6.83 -5.42 0.67
CA VAL A 181 6.60 -6.32 -0.46
C VAL A 181 6.45 -7.73 0.07
N TRP A 182 5.40 -8.44 -0.36
CA TRP A 182 5.25 -9.86 -0.01
C TRP A 182 4.63 -10.65 -1.17
N GLY A 183 5.16 -11.85 -1.39
CA GLY A 183 4.75 -12.76 -2.47
C GLY A 183 5.22 -14.20 -2.20
N GLY A 184 5.06 -15.09 -3.16
CA GLY A 184 5.44 -16.48 -3.04
C GLY A 184 4.88 -17.13 -1.78
N PRO A 185 5.69 -17.71 -0.88
CA PRO A 185 5.21 -18.37 0.33
C PRO A 185 4.52 -17.42 1.32
N ALA A 186 4.74 -16.11 1.20
CA ALA A 186 4.11 -15.10 2.06
C ALA A 186 2.82 -14.51 1.46
N ARG A 187 2.50 -14.80 0.17
CA ARG A 187 1.43 -14.12 -0.58
C ARG A 187 0.07 -14.11 0.14
N LEU A 188 -0.27 -15.19 0.79
CA LEU A 188 -1.54 -15.37 1.49
C LEU A 188 -1.43 -15.25 3.02
N ARG A 189 -0.39 -14.58 3.53
CA ARG A 189 -0.29 -14.33 4.98
C ARG A 189 -1.33 -13.32 5.43
N TYR A 190 -1.90 -13.56 6.61
CA TYR A 190 -2.80 -12.61 7.26
C TYR A 190 -2.05 -11.34 7.63
N HIS A 191 -2.63 -10.20 7.31
CA HIS A 191 -2.06 -8.90 7.62
C HIS A 191 -3.14 -7.87 7.95
N GLY A 192 -2.73 -6.75 8.53
CA GLY A 192 -3.64 -5.68 8.93
C GLY A 192 -2.89 -4.44 9.41
N VAL A 193 -3.62 -3.44 9.87
CA VAL A 193 -3.07 -2.20 10.43
C VAL A 193 -3.76 -1.91 11.76
N LEU A 194 -2.99 -1.71 12.82
CA LEU A 194 -3.51 -1.32 14.13
C LEU A 194 -4.16 0.09 14.06
N PRO A 195 -5.03 0.44 15.04
CA PRO A 195 -5.59 1.77 15.09
C PRO A 195 -4.52 2.85 14.96
N LEU A 196 -4.70 3.74 13.97
CA LEU A 196 -3.76 4.80 13.67
C LEU A 196 -3.69 5.79 14.83
N LYS A 197 -2.49 6.11 15.31
CA LYS A 197 -2.31 7.15 16.33
C LYS A 197 -2.40 8.52 15.68
N ALA A 198 -2.84 9.52 16.44
CA ALA A 198 -2.80 10.91 16.02
C ALA A 198 -1.34 11.34 15.75
N GLY A 199 -1.18 12.18 14.74
CA GLY A 199 0.11 12.72 14.31
C GLY A 199 -0.08 13.69 13.16
N HIS A 200 1.02 14.25 12.68
CA HIS A 200 1.04 15.16 11.54
C HIS A 200 2.31 14.91 10.72
N HIS A 201 2.17 14.87 9.40
CA HIS A 201 3.27 14.80 8.45
C HIS A 201 3.27 16.06 7.58
N PRO A 202 4.42 16.73 7.36
CA PRO A 202 4.46 18.02 6.64
C PRO A 202 3.76 18.00 5.29
N SER A 203 3.97 16.95 4.50
CA SER A 203 3.45 16.85 3.12
C SER A 203 2.07 16.18 3.02
N VAL A 204 1.66 15.37 4.02
CA VAL A 204 0.42 14.56 3.94
C VAL A 204 -0.64 15.04 4.95
N GLY A 205 -0.23 15.81 5.97
CA GLY A 205 -1.12 16.28 7.03
C GLY A 205 -1.38 15.21 8.09
N ALA A 206 -2.59 15.21 8.67
CA ALA A 206 -2.98 14.33 9.77
C ALA A 206 -3.48 12.95 9.31
N HIS A 207 -2.98 12.44 8.18
CA HIS A 207 -3.42 11.18 7.59
C HIS A 207 -2.26 10.24 7.31
N ARG A 208 -2.58 8.97 7.16
CA ARG A 208 -1.74 7.99 6.44
C ARG A 208 -2.40 7.65 5.13
N ILE A 209 -1.65 7.75 4.04
CA ILE A 209 -2.02 7.20 2.74
C ILE A 209 -1.26 5.88 2.55
N ASN A 210 -1.97 4.89 2.04
CA ASN A 210 -1.36 3.62 1.67
C ASN A 210 -1.73 3.28 0.23
N LEU A 211 -0.73 3.05 -0.61
CA LEU A 211 -0.90 2.60 -1.99
C LEU A 211 -0.61 1.10 -2.01
N THR A 212 -1.59 0.27 -2.38
CA THR A 212 -1.42 -1.18 -2.45
C THR A 212 -1.61 -1.67 -3.87
N PHE A 213 -0.49 -2.10 -4.48
CA PHE A 213 -0.41 -2.56 -5.87
C PHE A 213 -0.57 -4.06 -5.95
N ARG A 214 -1.39 -4.52 -6.90
CA ARG A 214 -1.70 -5.93 -7.11
C ARG A 214 -1.86 -6.24 -8.60
N LYS A 215 -1.66 -7.51 -8.94
CA LYS A 215 -2.09 -8.09 -10.21
C LYS A 215 -3.46 -8.73 -9.97
N ALA A 216 -4.52 -8.07 -10.41
CA ALA A 216 -5.91 -8.48 -10.13
C ALA A 216 -6.42 -9.52 -11.14
N ALA A 217 -6.00 -9.42 -12.42
CA ALA A 217 -6.44 -10.30 -13.51
C ALA A 217 -5.32 -10.66 -14.50
#